data_e2067a132709e4c8a57d133b7ce5ce56
#
_entry.id   e2067a132709e4c8a57d133b7ce5ce56
#
_cell.length_a   1.000
_cell.length_b   1.000
_cell.length_c   1.000
_cell.angle_alpha   90.00
_cell.angle_beta   90.00
_cell.angle_gamma   90.00
#
_symmetry.space_group_name_H-M   'P 1'
#
loop_
_entity.id
_entity.type
_entity.pdbx_description
1 polymer ?
#
loop_
_entity_poly.entity_id
_entity_poly.type
_entity_poly.pdbx_seq_one_letter_code
_entity_poly.pdbx_strand_id
1 'polypeptide(L)'
;TATASGVAYYDLPTLRQELADADLITLLIGSNDTVLQLMGAMGRATNGKATKLLIPLLTGTMRELNLQTLQTLRKGLENLDLTPEELKAALKLLDSGMEEICDQTRDQTVANVEQILQELRALNPDAQIILVGYYNPLPFLPTYGRHFRLLNRSVKALAQQYGADYVSIPYTSIANDGHPTVCGHKYIARQILKAVRK
;
A
#
# COMPACT_ATOMS: atom_id res chain seq x y z
N THR A 1 -2.82 -13.77 9.22
CA THR A 1 -2.83 -12.46 8.57
C THR A 1 -3.00 -12.64 7.07
N ALA A 2 -4.11 -12.14 6.51
CA ALA A 2 -4.30 -12.09 5.07
C ALA A 2 -3.38 -11.01 4.50
N THR A 3 -2.65 -11.34 3.44
CA THR A 3 -2.00 -10.35 2.60
C THR A 3 -2.97 -9.91 1.51
N ALA A 4 -2.69 -8.82 0.82
CA ALA A 4 -3.43 -8.36 -0.34
C ALA A 4 -3.59 -9.41 -1.45
N SER A 5 -2.76 -10.44 -1.47
CA SER A 5 -2.88 -11.59 -2.36
C SER A 5 -3.84 -12.68 -1.84
N GLY A 6 -4.50 -12.45 -0.70
CA GLY A 6 -5.42 -13.42 -0.08
C GLY A 6 -4.72 -14.66 0.52
N VAL A 7 -3.39 -14.66 0.59
CA VAL A 7 -2.64 -15.76 1.20
C VAL A 7 -2.50 -15.48 2.70
N ALA A 8 -3.06 -16.36 3.53
CA ALA A 8 -2.80 -16.34 4.96
C ALA A 8 -1.36 -16.83 5.20
N TYR A 9 -0.45 -15.91 5.51
CA TYR A 9 0.94 -16.27 5.79
C TYR A 9 1.12 -16.95 7.15
N TYR A 10 0.27 -16.63 8.14
CA TYR A 10 0.37 -17.20 9.47
C TYR A 10 -1.01 -17.25 10.13
N ASP A 11 -1.56 -18.41 10.27
CA ASP A 11 -2.57 -18.69 11.29
C ASP A 11 -1.81 -19.20 12.54
N LEU A 12 -1.12 -18.26 13.20
CA LEU A 12 -0.41 -18.57 14.42
C LEU A 12 -1.40 -18.57 15.58
N PRO A 13 -1.62 -19.72 16.26
CA PRO A 13 -2.47 -19.76 17.45
C PRO A 13 -2.08 -18.71 18.49
N THR A 14 -0.78 -18.43 18.63
CA THR A 14 -0.22 -17.40 19.50
C THR A 14 -0.71 -16.00 19.13
N LEU A 15 -0.73 -15.64 17.82
CA LEU A 15 -1.22 -14.35 17.37
C LEU A 15 -2.72 -14.18 17.67
N ARG A 16 -3.51 -15.23 17.47
CA ARG A 16 -4.95 -15.19 17.79
C ARG A 16 -5.18 -14.97 19.29
N GLN A 17 -4.41 -15.64 20.14
CA GLN A 17 -4.51 -15.44 21.59
C GLN A 17 -4.10 -14.01 21.98
N GLU A 18 -2.97 -13.50 21.47
CA GLU A 18 -2.53 -12.13 21.73
C GLU A 18 -3.56 -11.09 21.29
N LEU A 19 -4.19 -11.28 20.13
CA LEU A 19 -5.25 -10.39 19.65
C LEU A 19 -6.53 -10.48 20.49
N ALA A 20 -6.87 -11.69 20.99
CA ALA A 20 -8.04 -11.89 21.85
C ALA A 20 -7.88 -11.18 23.19
N ASP A 21 -6.66 -11.11 23.71
CA ASP A 21 -6.35 -10.54 25.04
C ASP A 21 -5.89 -9.05 24.96
N ALA A 22 -5.81 -8.48 23.76
CA ALA A 22 -5.28 -7.14 23.58
C ALA A 22 -6.31 -6.04 23.97
N ASP A 23 -5.91 -5.07 24.78
CA ASP A 23 -6.69 -3.85 25.04
C ASP A 23 -6.67 -2.88 23.84
N LEU A 24 -5.58 -2.89 23.07
CA LEU A 24 -5.35 -1.99 21.94
C LEU A 24 -4.75 -2.71 20.74
N ILE A 25 -5.37 -2.56 19.59
CA ILE A 25 -4.89 -3.08 18.32
C ILE A 25 -4.67 -1.92 17.34
N THR A 26 -3.44 -1.76 16.84
CA THR A 26 -3.16 -0.81 15.76
C THR A 26 -3.01 -1.55 14.44
N LEU A 27 -3.77 -1.13 13.42
CA LEU A 27 -3.79 -1.75 12.10
C LEU A 27 -3.28 -0.77 11.05
N LEU A 28 -2.12 -1.06 10.46
CA LEU A 28 -1.54 -0.36 9.31
C LEU A 28 -1.08 -1.40 8.30
N ILE A 29 -1.90 -1.68 7.28
CA ILE A 29 -1.70 -2.77 6.31
C ILE A 29 -2.26 -2.39 4.94
N GLY A 30 -1.73 -2.97 3.86
CA GLY A 30 -2.26 -2.80 2.50
C GLY A 30 -1.55 -1.72 1.67
N SER A 31 -0.59 -0.98 2.24
CA SER A 31 0.13 0.08 1.51
C SER A 31 0.95 -0.45 0.32
N ASN A 32 1.40 -1.69 0.38
CA ASN A 32 2.19 -2.33 -0.67
C ASN A 32 1.34 -2.96 -1.79
N ASP A 33 0.04 -3.09 -1.60
CA ASP A 33 -0.84 -3.82 -2.51
C ASP A 33 -0.75 -3.26 -3.94
N THR A 34 -0.83 -1.93 -4.08
CA THR A 34 -0.78 -1.27 -5.40
C THR A 34 0.58 -1.39 -6.07
N VAL A 35 1.67 -1.25 -5.32
CA VAL A 35 3.04 -1.35 -5.86
C VAL A 35 3.31 -2.76 -6.34
N LEU A 36 2.94 -3.78 -5.57
CA LEU A 36 3.12 -5.18 -5.94
C LEU A 36 2.29 -5.57 -7.16
N GLN A 37 1.06 -5.07 -7.29
CA GLN A 37 0.23 -5.32 -8.48
C GLN A 37 0.80 -4.64 -9.73
N LEU A 38 1.28 -3.41 -9.62
CA LEU A 38 1.95 -2.72 -10.73
C LEU A 38 3.19 -3.49 -11.20
N MET A 39 4.01 -3.97 -10.25
CA MET A 39 5.18 -4.78 -10.56
C MET A 39 4.80 -6.10 -11.21
N GLY A 40 3.78 -6.78 -10.71
CA GLY A 40 3.26 -8.02 -11.29
C GLY A 40 2.75 -7.79 -12.73
N ALA A 41 2.01 -6.70 -12.96
CA ALA A 41 1.53 -6.34 -14.29
C ALA A 41 2.69 -6.03 -15.26
N MET A 42 3.70 -5.27 -14.81
CA MET A 42 4.90 -5.00 -15.61
C MET A 42 5.69 -6.29 -15.90
N GLY A 43 5.83 -7.17 -14.90
CA GLY A 43 6.47 -8.47 -15.09
C GLY A 43 5.74 -9.32 -16.13
N ARG A 44 4.42 -9.41 -16.08
CA ARG A 44 3.60 -10.12 -17.08
C ARG A 44 3.73 -9.50 -18.47
N ALA A 45 3.65 -8.17 -18.58
CA ALA A 45 3.74 -7.46 -19.85
C ALA A 45 5.09 -7.63 -20.56
N THR A 46 6.15 -7.94 -19.85
CA THR A 46 7.52 -8.02 -20.35
C THR A 46 8.17 -9.39 -20.16
N ASN A 47 7.40 -10.44 -19.87
CA ASN A 47 7.93 -11.77 -19.53
C ASN A 47 9.05 -11.73 -18.48
N GLY A 48 8.92 -10.86 -17.47
CA GLY A 48 9.88 -10.68 -16.38
C GLY A 48 11.10 -9.80 -16.70
N LYS A 49 11.32 -9.43 -17.96
CA LYS A 49 12.50 -8.68 -18.40
C LYS A 49 12.64 -7.32 -17.72
N ALA A 50 11.51 -6.61 -17.50
CA ALA A 50 11.51 -5.30 -16.87
C ALA A 50 11.51 -5.34 -15.32
N THR A 51 11.40 -6.51 -14.70
CA THR A 51 11.38 -6.61 -13.23
C THR A 51 12.60 -5.97 -12.58
N LYS A 52 13.78 -6.14 -13.19
CA LYS A 52 15.04 -5.57 -12.68
C LYS A 52 15.04 -4.03 -12.69
N LEU A 53 14.30 -3.38 -13.59
CA LEU A 53 14.19 -1.92 -13.63
C LEU A 53 13.41 -1.36 -12.44
N LEU A 54 12.52 -2.17 -11.84
CA LEU A 54 11.67 -1.78 -10.73
C LEU A 54 12.32 -2.05 -9.36
N ILE A 55 13.34 -2.90 -9.31
CA ILE A 55 14.09 -3.20 -8.07
C ILE A 55 14.61 -1.93 -7.39
N PRO A 56 15.27 -0.99 -8.09
CA PRO A 56 15.76 0.24 -7.46
C PRO A 56 14.67 1.10 -6.82
N LEU A 57 13.44 1.04 -7.35
CA LEU A 57 12.27 1.71 -6.77
C LEU A 57 11.90 1.12 -5.41
N LEU A 58 12.00 -0.22 -5.27
CA LEU A 58 11.66 -0.94 -4.04
C LEU A 58 12.77 -0.91 -2.99
N THR A 59 14.01 -0.88 -3.43
CA THR A 59 15.19 -0.96 -2.53
C THR A 59 15.69 0.41 -2.08
N GLY A 60 15.04 1.50 -2.53
CA GLY A 60 15.46 2.87 -2.18
C GLY A 60 16.81 3.26 -2.77
N THR A 61 17.33 2.49 -3.74
CA THR A 61 18.61 2.81 -4.40
C THR A 61 18.48 3.91 -5.46
N MET A 62 17.25 4.32 -5.80
CA MET A 62 17.02 5.53 -6.60
C MET A 62 17.29 6.76 -5.74
N ARG A 63 18.14 7.66 -6.25
CA ARG A 63 18.54 8.86 -5.50
C ARG A 63 17.38 9.83 -5.26
N GLU A 64 16.43 9.89 -6.19
CA GLU A 64 15.25 10.76 -6.09
C GLU A 64 14.06 10.10 -6.78
N LEU A 65 12.91 10.15 -6.12
CA LEU A 65 11.61 9.78 -6.68
C LEU A 65 10.90 11.05 -7.15
N ASN A 66 10.96 11.32 -8.47
CA ASN A 66 10.34 12.49 -9.10
C ASN A 66 9.86 12.15 -10.52
N LEU A 67 9.38 13.15 -11.27
CA LEU A 67 8.91 12.95 -12.64
C LEU A 67 9.99 12.40 -13.59
N GLN A 68 11.28 12.70 -13.35
CA GLN A 68 12.38 12.11 -14.12
C GLN A 68 12.50 10.60 -13.93
N THR A 69 12.03 10.08 -12.80
CA THR A 69 11.96 8.62 -12.55
C THR A 69 11.15 7.92 -13.64
N LEU A 70 9.98 8.48 -14.04
CA LEU A 70 9.18 7.92 -15.12
C LEU A 70 9.90 7.94 -16.47
N GLN A 71 10.62 9.03 -16.76
CA GLN A 71 11.41 9.11 -17.99
C GLN A 71 12.56 8.10 -17.99
N THR A 72 13.21 7.91 -16.83
CA THR A 72 14.27 6.92 -16.66
C THR A 72 13.73 5.50 -16.85
N LEU A 73 12.55 5.20 -16.27
CA LEU A 73 11.90 3.90 -16.47
C LEU A 73 11.51 3.67 -17.94
N ARG A 74 10.97 4.68 -18.64
CA ARG A 74 10.66 4.58 -20.08
C ARG A 74 11.92 4.28 -20.91
N LYS A 75 12.98 5.07 -20.73
CA LYS A 75 14.26 4.82 -21.40
C LYS A 75 14.84 3.45 -21.05
N GLY A 76 14.69 3.03 -19.80
CA GLY A 76 15.09 1.70 -19.37
C GLY A 76 14.35 0.61 -20.12
N LEU A 77 13.02 0.73 -20.33
CA LEU A 77 12.22 -0.21 -21.11
C LEU A 77 12.65 -0.25 -22.58
N GLU A 78 12.90 0.92 -23.19
CA GLU A 78 13.36 1.04 -24.57
C GLU A 78 14.75 0.38 -24.81
N ASN A 79 15.58 0.29 -23.78
CA ASN A 79 16.90 -0.33 -23.83
C ASN A 79 16.91 -1.84 -23.49
N LEU A 80 15.77 -2.40 -23.12
CA LEU A 80 15.62 -3.84 -22.92
C LEU A 80 15.36 -4.55 -24.25
N ASP A 81 15.78 -5.81 -24.34
CA ASP A 81 15.43 -6.70 -25.46
C ASP A 81 13.96 -7.13 -25.35
N LEU A 82 13.04 -6.18 -25.61
CA LEU A 82 11.60 -6.38 -25.62
C LEU A 82 11.11 -6.51 -27.08
N THR A 83 10.11 -7.36 -27.30
CA THR A 83 9.37 -7.31 -28.56
C THR A 83 8.57 -6.01 -28.67
N PRO A 84 8.18 -5.57 -29.88
CA PRO A 84 7.33 -4.39 -30.04
C PRO A 84 6.04 -4.45 -29.21
N GLU A 85 5.44 -5.63 -29.08
CA GLU A 85 4.23 -5.89 -28.30
C GLU A 85 4.48 -5.75 -26.80
N GLU A 86 5.58 -6.34 -26.29
CA GLU A 86 6.01 -6.23 -24.89
C GLU A 86 6.29 -4.75 -24.53
N LEU A 87 7.02 -4.04 -25.37
CA LEU A 87 7.31 -2.62 -25.15
C LEU A 87 6.03 -1.78 -25.14
N LYS A 88 5.15 -1.98 -26.11
CA LYS A 88 3.86 -1.28 -26.18
C LYS A 88 3.01 -1.55 -24.93
N ALA A 89 2.92 -2.79 -24.46
CA ALA A 89 2.19 -3.16 -23.26
C ALA A 89 2.79 -2.52 -22.00
N ALA A 90 4.12 -2.53 -21.85
CA ALA A 90 4.82 -1.91 -20.74
C ALA A 90 4.63 -0.38 -20.70
N LEU A 91 4.73 0.30 -21.84
CA LEU A 91 4.50 1.74 -21.94
C LEU A 91 3.04 2.09 -21.64
N LYS A 92 2.08 1.30 -22.11
CA LYS A 92 0.66 1.48 -21.79
C LYS A 92 0.41 1.40 -20.29
N LEU A 93 1.08 0.49 -19.56
CA LEU A 93 0.96 0.39 -18.11
C LEU A 93 1.45 1.67 -17.41
N LEU A 94 2.54 2.28 -17.88
CA LEU A 94 3.05 3.53 -17.33
C LEU A 94 2.14 4.73 -17.64
N ASP A 95 1.44 4.73 -18.77
CA ASP A 95 0.62 5.85 -19.23
C ASP A 95 -0.81 5.81 -18.68
N SER A 96 -1.54 4.74 -18.93
CA SER A 96 -2.97 4.63 -18.63
C SER A 96 -3.35 3.40 -17.79
N GLY A 97 -2.57 2.33 -17.85
CA GLY A 97 -2.86 1.09 -17.12
C GLY A 97 -2.71 1.22 -15.61
N MET A 98 -1.97 2.23 -15.15
CA MET A 98 -1.78 2.50 -13.72
C MET A 98 -3.12 2.86 -13.03
N GLU A 99 -4.02 3.57 -13.70
CA GLU A 99 -5.32 3.96 -13.11
C GLU A 99 -6.19 2.71 -12.89
N GLU A 100 -6.27 1.82 -13.88
CA GLU A 100 -7.03 0.58 -13.79
C GLU A 100 -6.48 -0.33 -12.67
N ILE A 101 -5.16 -0.48 -12.58
CA ILE A 101 -4.51 -1.24 -11.51
C ILE A 101 -4.82 -0.63 -10.13
N CYS A 102 -4.77 0.69 -10.01
CA CYS A 102 -5.10 1.40 -8.78
C CYS A 102 -6.55 1.16 -8.35
N ASP A 103 -7.49 1.20 -9.29
CA ASP A 103 -8.91 1.01 -9.00
C ASP A 103 -9.20 -0.44 -8.56
N GLN A 104 -8.69 -1.44 -9.30
CA GLN A 104 -8.84 -2.86 -8.96
C GLN A 104 -8.18 -3.17 -7.60
N THR A 105 -6.97 -2.65 -7.38
CA THR A 105 -6.25 -2.88 -6.11
C THR A 105 -6.96 -2.22 -4.94
N ARG A 106 -7.52 -1.02 -5.13
CA ARG A 106 -8.27 -0.33 -4.06
C ARG A 106 -9.43 -1.17 -3.57
N ASP A 107 -10.23 -1.70 -4.49
CA ASP A 107 -11.41 -2.48 -4.14
C ASP A 107 -11.01 -3.77 -3.40
N GLN A 108 -9.95 -4.43 -3.85
CA GLN A 108 -9.41 -5.60 -3.17
C GLN A 108 -8.84 -5.26 -1.78
N THR A 109 -8.07 -4.16 -1.66
CA THR A 109 -7.52 -3.72 -0.37
C THR A 109 -8.62 -3.38 0.61
N VAL A 110 -9.68 -2.69 0.16
CA VAL A 110 -10.85 -2.37 1.00
C VAL A 110 -11.52 -3.64 1.50
N ALA A 111 -11.77 -4.62 0.62
CA ALA A 111 -12.37 -5.91 1.00
C ALA A 111 -11.48 -6.68 2.01
N ASN A 112 -10.17 -6.69 1.81
CA ASN A 112 -9.24 -7.34 2.73
C ASN A 112 -9.23 -6.66 4.11
N VAL A 113 -9.22 -5.32 4.15
CA VAL A 113 -9.27 -4.56 5.41
C VAL A 113 -10.60 -4.80 6.13
N GLU A 114 -11.71 -4.85 5.39
CA GLU A 114 -13.01 -5.18 5.95
C GLU A 114 -13.01 -6.55 6.60
N GLN A 115 -12.52 -7.58 5.91
CA GLN A 115 -12.41 -8.94 6.46
C GLN A 115 -11.57 -8.96 7.74
N ILE A 116 -10.44 -8.26 7.76
CA ILE A 116 -9.59 -8.17 8.95
C ILE A 116 -10.34 -7.52 10.12
N LEU A 117 -11.07 -6.44 9.88
CA LEU A 117 -11.87 -5.78 10.92
C LEU A 117 -12.99 -6.67 11.44
N GLN A 118 -13.66 -7.44 10.57
CA GLN A 118 -14.66 -8.43 10.95
C GLN A 118 -14.06 -9.51 11.88
N GLU A 119 -12.92 -10.08 11.47
CA GLU A 119 -12.24 -11.11 12.26
C GLU A 119 -11.75 -10.56 13.61
N LEU A 120 -11.19 -9.35 13.64
CA LEU A 120 -10.75 -8.72 14.89
C LEU A 120 -11.92 -8.46 15.84
N ARG A 121 -13.06 -7.96 15.34
CA ARG A 121 -14.25 -7.74 16.17
C ARG A 121 -14.90 -9.02 16.65
N ALA A 122 -14.88 -10.08 15.83
CA ALA A 122 -15.36 -11.40 16.26
C ALA A 122 -14.46 -12.04 17.33
N LEU A 123 -13.15 -11.80 17.26
CA LEU A 123 -12.17 -12.33 18.19
C LEU A 123 -12.10 -11.53 19.49
N ASN A 124 -12.16 -10.20 19.40
CA ASN A 124 -12.06 -9.27 20.53
C ASN A 124 -12.99 -8.07 20.31
N PRO A 125 -14.25 -8.17 20.80
CA PRO A 125 -15.24 -7.11 20.65
C PRO A 125 -14.88 -5.84 21.45
N ASP A 126 -14.12 -5.96 22.53
CA ASP A 126 -13.86 -4.90 23.50
C ASP A 126 -12.58 -4.10 23.19
N ALA A 127 -11.65 -4.65 22.40
CA ALA A 127 -10.42 -3.98 22.06
C ALA A 127 -10.64 -2.61 21.41
N GLN A 128 -9.85 -1.63 21.78
CA GLN A 128 -9.73 -0.43 20.98
C GLN A 128 -8.97 -0.77 19.69
N ILE A 129 -9.60 -0.64 18.52
CA ILE A 129 -8.95 -0.81 17.23
C ILE A 129 -8.66 0.58 16.65
N ILE A 130 -7.40 0.84 16.31
CA ILE A 130 -6.97 2.05 15.60
C ILE A 130 -6.57 1.66 14.19
N LEU A 131 -7.39 2.02 13.20
CA LEU A 131 -7.08 1.86 11.78
C LEU A 131 -6.32 3.10 11.30
N VAL A 132 -5.06 2.90 10.94
CA VAL A 132 -4.19 3.97 10.43
C VAL A 132 -4.35 4.06 8.92
N GLY A 133 -4.64 5.26 8.44
CA GLY A 133 -4.76 5.54 7.01
C GLY A 133 -3.41 5.48 6.28
N TYR A 134 -3.47 5.71 4.98
CA TYR A 134 -2.32 5.60 4.09
C TYR A 134 -1.76 6.98 3.74
N TYR A 135 -0.45 7.10 3.66
CA TYR A 135 0.24 8.19 2.98
C TYR A 135 0.51 7.80 1.52
N ASN A 136 0.75 8.79 0.66
CA ASN A 136 1.14 8.54 -0.72
C ASN A 136 2.67 8.37 -0.80
N PRO A 137 3.20 7.17 -1.13
CA PRO A 137 4.64 6.93 -1.25
C PRO A 137 5.26 7.54 -2.53
N LEU A 138 4.43 7.92 -3.52
CA LEU A 138 4.85 8.45 -4.81
C LEU A 138 4.10 9.77 -5.10
N PRO A 139 4.38 10.85 -4.33
CA PRO A 139 3.59 12.09 -4.38
C PRO A 139 3.68 12.82 -5.73
N PHE A 140 4.69 12.52 -6.55
CA PHE A 140 4.86 13.07 -7.90
C PHE A 140 3.94 12.42 -8.94
N LEU A 141 3.23 11.32 -8.60
CA LEU A 141 2.28 10.63 -9.48
C LEU A 141 0.84 11.04 -9.12
N PRO A 142 0.14 11.83 -9.96
CA PRO A 142 -1.23 12.28 -9.67
C PRO A 142 -2.21 11.13 -9.48
N THR A 143 -2.07 10.04 -10.26
CA THR A 143 -2.89 8.83 -10.16
C THR A 143 -2.79 8.20 -8.78
N TYR A 144 -1.57 8.11 -8.21
CA TYR A 144 -1.35 7.62 -6.85
C TYR A 144 -1.97 8.55 -5.79
N GLY A 145 -1.86 9.87 -5.98
CA GLY A 145 -2.51 10.84 -5.10
C GLY A 145 -4.04 10.65 -5.05
N ARG A 146 -4.67 10.42 -6.22
CA ARG A 146 -6.10 10.10 -6.32
C ARG A 146 -6.41 8.77 -5.65
N HIS A 147 -5.64 7.73 -5.94
CA HIS A 147 -5.81 6.39 -5.40
C HIS A 147 -5.81 6.40 -3.86
N PHE A 148 -4.76 6.91 -3.22
CA PHE A 148 -4.66 6.93 -1.75
C PHE A 148 -5.72 7.81 -1.09
N ARG A 149 -6.15 8.89 -1.75
CA ARG A 149 -7.27 9.70 -1.24
C ARG A 149 -8.59 8.92 -1.24
N LEU A 150 -8.88 8.17 -2.31
CA LEU A 150 -10.08 7.35 -2.41
C LEU A 150 -10.01 6.15 -1.45
N LEU A 151 -8.87 5.47 -1.38
CA LEU A 151 -8.63 4.37 -0.45
C LEU A 151 -8.83 4.82 1.00
N ASN A 152 -8.24 5.95 1.40
CA ASN A 152 -8.42 6.53 2.73
C ASN A 152 -9.88 6.86 3.06
N ARG A 153 -10.66 7.31 2.06
CA ARG A 153 -12.11 7.53 2.24
C ARG A 153 -12.84 6.23 2.54
N SER A 154 -12.55 5.17 1.79
CA SER A 154 -13.19 3.86 1.97
C SER A 154 -12.81 3.23 3.31
N VAL A 155 -11.53 3.18 3.67
CA VAL A 155 -11.10 2.57 4.94
C VAL A 155 -11.55 3.38 6.17
N LYS A 156 -11.69 4.71 6.03
CA LYS A 156 -12.31 5.53 7.07
C LYS A 156 -13.77 5.18 7.31
N ALA A 157 -14.53 4.89 6.23
CA ALA A 157 -15.90 4.44 6.35
C ALA A 157 -15.99 3.06 7.03
N LEU A 158 -15.09 2.13 6.67
CA LEU A 158 -14.97 0.83 7.35
C LEU A 158 -14.65 0.99 8.84
N ALA A 159 -13.71 1.87 9.20
CA ALA A 159 -13.42 2.14 10.61
C ALA A 159 -14.68 2.54 11.37
N GLN A 160 -15.49 3.43 10.82
CA GLN A 160 -16.77 3.84 11.42
C GLN A 160 -17.76 2.68 11.53
N GLN A 161 -17.87 1.86 10.47
CA GLN A 161 -18.78 0.71 10.43
C GLN A 161 -18.44 -0.34 11.51
N TYR A 162 -17.14 -0.57 11.74
CA TYR A 162 -16.66 -1.58 12.69
C TYR A 162 -16.26 -1.01 14.06
N GLY A 163 -16.64 0.24 14.38
CA GLY A 163 -16.34 0.87 15.67
C GLY A 163 -14.85 1.03 15.95
N ALA A 164 -14.05 1.19 14.90
CA ALA A 164 -12.60 1.47 15.01
C ALA A 164 -12.33 2.99 14.92
N ASP A 165 -11.29 3.44 15.61
CA ASP A 165 -10.81 4.80 15.48
C ASP A 165 -9.96 4.94 14.19
N TYR A 166 -10.19 5.99 13.41
CA TYR A 166 -9.42 6.23 12.18
C TYR A 166 -8.38 7.33 12.39
N VAL A 167 -7.12 7.01 12.11
CA VAL A 167 -5.99 7.95 12.20
C VAL A 167 -5.51 8.32 10.79
N SER A 168 -5.62 9.59 10.44
CA SER A 168 -5.18 10.14 9.15
C SER A 168 -3.71 10.55 9.21
N ILE A 169 -2.92 10.12 8.21
CA ILE A 169 -1.48 10.39 8.11
C ILE A 169 -1.04 10.93 6.73
N PRO A 170 -1.78 11.88 6.11
CA PRO A 170 -1.55 12.28 4.71
C PRO A 170 -0.22 12.98 4.46
N TYR A 171 0.37 13.58 5.50
CA TYR A 171 1.59 14.41 5.40
C TYR A 171 2.82 13.72 5.98
N THR A 172 2.90 12.41 5.86
CA THR A 172 4.05 11.64 6.32
C THR A 172 5.30 12.01 5.51
N SER A 173 6.40 12.33 6.21
CA SER A 173 7.70 12.50 5.56
C SER A 173 8.22 11.14 5.10
N ILE A 174 8.57 11.02 3.82
CA ILE A 174 9.02 9.79 3.18
C ILE A 174 10.47 9.90 2.69
N ALA A 175 11.16 8.77 2.69
CA ALA A 175 12.49 8.59 2.09
C ALA A 175 12.38 8.22 0.61
N ASN A 176 13.51 8.09 -0.07
CA ASN A 176 13.57 7.79 -1.51
C ASN A 176 13.04 6.40 -1.88
N ASP A 177 12.90 5.51 -0.92
CA ASP A 177 12.30 4.18 -1.10
C ASP A 177 10.77 4.17 -0.87
N GLY A 178 10.17 5.33 -0.63
CA GLY A 178 8.75 5.46 -0.36
C GLY A 178 8.34 5.13 1.09
N HIS A 179 9.27 4.71 1.94
CA HIS A 179 8.98 4.44 3.34
C HIS A 179 9.08 5.71 4.21
N PRO A 180 8.42 5.76 5.38
CA PRO A 180 8.53 6.91 6.27
C PRO A 180 9.96 7.10 6.76
N THR A 181 10.43 8.34 6.77
CA THR A 181 11.67 8.72 7.46
C THR A 181 11.52 8.59 8.98
N VAL A 182 12.59 8.77 9.73
CA VAL A 182 12.51 8.84 11.21
C VAL A 182 11.49 9.91 11.66
N CYS A 183 11.45 11.05 10.98
CA CYS A 183 10.44 12.09 11.25
C CYS A 183 9.04 11.62 10.89
N GLY A 184 8.89 10.88 9.77
CA GLY A 184 7.63 10.27 9.35
C GLY A 184 7.12 9.27 10.38
N HIS A 185 7.96 8.36 10.85
CA HIS A 185 7.60 7.41 11.92
C HIS A 185 7.18 8.11 13.21
N LYS A 186 7.92 9.13 13.64
CA LYS A 186 7.54 9.94 14.81
C LYS A 186 6.19 10.65 14.63
N TYR A 187 5.92 11.13 13.42
CA TYR A 187 4.62 11.74 13.11
C TYR A 187 3.49 10.70 13.22
N ILE A 188 3.62 9.55 12.58
CA ILE A 188 2.64 8.45 12.65
C ILE A 188 2.37 8.06 14.09
N ALA A 189 3.44 7.77 14.86
CA ALA A 189 3.32 7.39 16.26
C ALA A 189 2.57 8.45 17.09
N ARG A 190 2.87 9.75 16.91
CA ARG A 190 2.15 10.83 17.59
C ARG A 190 0.67 10.90 17.22
N GLN A 191 0.30 10.62 15.97
CA GLN A 191 -1.11 10.60 15.58
C GLN A 191 -1.84 9.41 16.22
N ILE A 192 -1.22 8.23 16.25
CA ILE A 192 -1.77 7.05 16.94
C ILE A 192 -1.96 7.34 18.43
N LEU A 193 -0.93 7.85 19.12
CA LEU A 193 -1.00 8.19 20.55
C LEU A 193 -2.12 9.17 20.91
N LYS A 194 -2.49 10.08 20.01
CA LYS A 194 -3.62 11.00 20.23
C LYS A 194 -4.98 10.28 20.19
N ALA A 195 -5.06 9.16 19.47
CA ALA A 195 -6.29 8.38 19.34
C ALA A 195 -6.44 7.32 20.44
N VAL A 196 -5.36 6.98 21.16
CA VAL A 196 -5.42 6.03 22.29
C VAL A 196 -6.30 6.58 23.39
N ARG A 197 -7.33 5.83 23.75
CA ARG A 197 -8.21 6.14 24.91
C ARG A 197 -7.44 5.84 26.19
N LYS A 198 -7.60 6.73 27.16
CA LYS A 198 -7.02 6.55 28.49
C LYS A 198 -7.94 5.71 29.37
#